data_43adaa957e5bc8b37f4024d7ecb61624
#
_entry.id   43adaa957e5bc8b37f4024d7ecb61624
#
_cell.length_a   1.000
_cell.length_b   1.000
_cell.length_c   1.000
_cell.angle_alpha   90.00
_cell.angle_beta   90.00
_cell.angle_gamma   90.00
#
_symmetry.space_group_name_H-M   'P 1'
#
loop_
_entity.id
_entity.type
_entity.pdbx_description
1 polymer ?
#
loop_
_entity_poly.entity_id
_entity_poly.type
_entity_poly.pdbx_seq_one_letter_code
_entity_poly.pdbx_strand_id
1 'polypeptide(L)'
;MEPSPEEVRAARDLPSWQRLVPGSVLSKALYETASGRRVTIIDSPPGSGKTTLLVNAALWLGANTDLTLTIATPTRAAANSVAERIAAVNQDASVVLAMNGVDRAATTAIHTPGNGSFQGEAGDIVVKTMASLGMGTKSRAELLIVDEAYQSTFAALAAAAKSSEQVLMVGDPGQIGPVTTADTSIFEDSQYPPHGRAPDVLRNHPSARVLHLPTSYRLGQRTVDAITPLYDFTFDSGRPDRSVAGHEEIEAVQMSHPGPVDLYADVARLAHSFVGKEVNTEDGSRPLTTSDVCVVAGDNMAVNGIAGFLSTLGAYPGITVGTADRLQGGQWHAVVAVDPLASASTVSDHHLSLGRLCVMASRHMSHLTWVHGPDWRSLIDAQEVEDTDRMVSVRENLGA
;
A
#
# COMPACT_ATOMS: atom_id res chain seq x y z
N MET A 1 28.19 4.08 23.37
CA MET A 1 27.85 4.81 24.60
C MET A 1 26.32 4.87 24.61
N GLU A 2 25.68 4.32 25.64
CA GLU A 2 24.22 4.42 25.76
C GLU A 2 23.85 5.87 26.13
N PRO A 3 22.76 6.43 25.55
CA PRO A 3 22.34 7.78 25.87
C PRO A 3 21.91 7.91 27.34
N SER A 4 22.20 9.02 27.94
CA SER A 4 21.78 9.33 29.32
C SER A 4 20.24 9.45 29.43
N PRO A 5 19.67 9.28 30.65
CA PRO A 5 18.24 9.47 30.86
C PRO A 5 17.70 10.85 30.46
N GLU A 6 18.55 11.90 30.55
CA GLU A 6 18.20 13.25 30.10
C GLU A 6 18.17 13.38 28.58
N GLU A 7 19.12 12.79 27.87
CA GLU A 7 19.13 12.72 26.40
C GLU A 7 17.94 11.92 25.88
N VAL A 8 17.55 10.83 26.55
CA VAL A 8 16.35 10.06 26.21
C VAL A 8 15.07 10.86 26.45
N ARG A 9 15.02 11.68 27.51
CA ARG A 9 13.87 12.58 27.76
C ARG A 9 13.82 13.71 26.73
N ALA A 10 14.93 14.41 26.47
CA ALA A 10 15.01 15.45 25.46
C ALA A 10 14.62 14.92 24.06
N ALA A 11 15.03 13.69 23.73
CA ALA A 11 14.62 13.07 22.47
C ALA A 11 13.12 12.76 22.38
N ARG A 12 12.42 12.60 23.50
CA ARG A 12 10.95 12.39 23.50
C ARG A 12 10.16 13.66 23.18
N ASP A 13 10.72 14.82 23.44
CA ASP A 13 10.07 16.12 23.17
C ASP A 13 10.31 16.62 21.74
N LEU A 14 11.20 15.97 20.98
CA LEU A 14 11.43 16.30 19.58
C LEU A 14 10.27 15.82 18.70
N PRO A 15 9.96 16.52 17.59
CA PRO A 15 9.05 16.04 16.57
C PRO A 15 9.41 14.62 16.08
N SER A 16 8.43 13.83 15.66
CA SER A 16 8.62 12.42 15.30
C SER A 16 9.72 12.21 14.25
N TRP A 17 9.84 13.13 13.28
CA TRP A 17 10.83 13.08 12.21
C TRP A 17 12.27 13.38 12.67
N GLN A 18 12.44 14.04 13.81
CA GLN A 18 13.76 14.30 14.42
C GLN A 18 14.21 13.18 15.36
N ARG A 19 13.31 12.27 15.72
CA ARG A 19 13.61 11.15 16.62
C ARG A 19 14.23 9.99 15.85
N LEU A 20 15.54 9.95 15.77
CA LEU A 20 16.25 8.79 15.24
C LEU A 20 16.44 7.76 16.36
N VAL A 21 15.66 6.70 16.32
CA VAL A 21 15.86 5.54 17.20
C VAL A 21 16.96 4.67 16.59
N PRO A 22 18.10 4.48 17.28
CA PRO A 22 19.17 3.62 16.80
C PRO A 22 18.67 2.22 16.48
N GLY A 23 19.07 1.70 15.31
CA GLY A 23 18.66 0.37 14.86
C GLY A 23 17.26 0.30 14.22
N SER A 24 16.47 1.37 14.26
CA SER A 24 15.20 1.44 13.53
C SER A 24 15.43 1.38 12.01
N VAL A 25 14.37 1.02 11.25
CA VAL A 25 14.45 0.99 9.78
C VAL A 25 14.73 2.38 9.23
N LEU A 26 14.14 3.43 9.82
CA LEU A 26 14.44 4.82 9.45
C LEU A 26 15.91 5.15 9.62
N SER A 27 16.50 4.88 10.79
CA SER A 27 17.92 5.17 11.03
C SER A 27 18.86 4.39 10.11
N LYS A 28 18.52 3.13 9.80
CA LYS A 28 19.28 2.31 8.84
C LYS A 28 19.16 2.86 7.41
N ALA A 29 17.96 3.25 6.97
CA ALA A 29 17.74 3.83 5.65
C ALA A 29 18.52 5.14 5.47
N LEU A 30 18.49 6.02 6.48
CA LEU A 30 19.26 7.26 6.48
C LEU A 30 20.78 7.01 6.46
N TYR A 31 21.25 6.00 7.22
CA TYR A 31 22.65 5.60 7.19
C TYR A 31 23.09 5.10 5.81
N GLU A 32 22.31 4.25 5.15
CA GLU A 32 22.61 3.75 3.81
C GLU A 32 22.67 4.92 2.81
N THR A 33 21.72 5.88 2.90
CA THR A 33 21.73 7.09 2.06
C THR A 33 22.96 7.94 2.33
N ALA A 34 23.27 8.24 3.58
CA ALA A 34 24.44 9.03 3.95
C ALA A 34 25.78 8.35 3.57
N SER A 35 25.79 7.02 3.51
CA SER A 35 26.95 6.22 3.08
C SER A 35 27.12 6.14 1.55
N GLY A 36 26.26 6.82 0.77
CA GLY A 36 26.33 6.82 -0.70
C GLY A 36 25.78 5.54 -1.34
N ARG A 37 24.93 4.78 -0.65
CA ARG A 37 24.29 3.59 -1.22
C ARG A 37 23.41 3.97 -2.41
N ARG A 38 23.67 3.37 -3.58
CA ARG A 38 22.93 3.73 -4.80
C ARG A 38 21.47 3.29 -4.77
N VAL A 39 21.17 2.13 -4.17
CA VAL A 39 19.81 1.57 -4.11
C VAL A 39 19.53 1.09 -2.70
N THR A 40 18.50 1.65 -2.08
CA THR A 40 17.94 1.17 -0.82
C THR A 40 16.47 0.81 -1.04
N ILE A 41 16.08 -0.39 -0.67
CA ILE A 41 14.71 -0.91 -0.79
C ILE A 41 14.16 -1.14 0.62
N ILE A 42 12.97 -0.63 0.88
CA ILE A 42 12.26 -0.89 2.14
C ILE A 42 10.98 -1.65 1.80
N ASP A 43 11.04 -2.95 2.04
CA ASP A 43 9.87 -3.81 1.95
C ASP A 43 8.98 -3.62 3.19
N SER A 44 7.71 -3.50 2.96
CA SER A 44 6.79 -3.12 4.01
C SER A 44 5.43 -3.79 3.83
N PRO A 45 4.91 -4.48 4.85
CA PRO A 45 3.59 -5.07 4.79
C PRO A 45 2.48 -4.00 4.85
N PRO A 46 1.21 -4.37 4.59
CA PRO A 46 0.09 -3.44 4.68
C PRO A 46 -0.01 -2.84 6.08
N GLY A 47 -0.22 -1.52 6.15
CA GLY A 47 -0.41 -0.83 7.43
C GLY A 47 0.86 -0.64 8.27
N SER A 48 2.05 -0.86 7.73
CA SER A 48 3.33 -0.72 8.44
C SER A 48 3.84 0.71 8.63
N GLY A 49 3.10 1.72 8.15
CA GLY A 49 3.51 3.12 8.26
C GLY A 49 4.51 3.58 7.19
N LYS A 50 4.52 2.96 6.00
CA LYS A 50 5.34 3.34 4.83
C LYS A 50 5.45 4.84 4.62
N THR A 51 4.29 5.49 4.46
CA THR A 51 4.22 6.92 4.17
C THR A 51 4.78 7.75 5.34
N THR A 52 4.56 7.33 6.58
CA THR A 52 5.13 8.00 7.76
C THR A 52 6.66 7.90 7.77
N LEU A 53 7.21 6.72 7.45
CA LEU A 53 8.65 6.53 7.33
C LEU A 53 9.23 7.40 6.21
N LEU A 54 8.59 7.43 5.04
CA LEU A 54 9.01 8.23 3.90
C LEU A 54 8.99 9.72 4.22
N VAL A 55 7.92 10.23 4.84
CA VAL A 55 7.79 11.63 5.27
C VAL A 55 8.88 11.99 6.27
N ASN A 56 9.10 11.15 7.29
CA ASN A 56 10.13 11.39 8.29
C ASN A 56 11.54 11.35 7.68
N ALA A 57 11.80 10.44 6.73
CA ALA A 57 13.08 10.38 6.01
C ALA A 57 13.33 11.66 5.20
N ALA A 58 12.32 12.11 4.43
CA ALA A 58 12.43 13.30 3.62
C ALA A 58 12.65 14.57 4.47
N LEU A 59 11.89 14.72 5.56
CA LEU A 59 12.05 15.86 6.49
C LEU A 59 13.43 15.86 7.17
N TRP A 60 13.88 14.68 7.60
CA TRP A 60 15.20 14.59 8.24
C TRP A 60 16.33 14.94 7.27
N LEU A 61 16.28 14.37 6.06
CA LEU A 61 17.29 14.63 5.04
C LEU A 61 17.28 16.09 4.57
N GLY A 62 16.10 16.67 4.32
CA GLY A 62 15.99 18.07 3.94
C GLY A 62 16.50 19.06 4.99
N ALA A 63 16.37 18.70 6.28
CA ALA A 63 16.83 19.55 7.38
C ALA A 63 18.30 19.35 7.76
N ASN A 64 18.91 18.20 7.45
CA ASN A 64 20.24 17.83 7.96
C ASN A 64 21.27 17.57 6.87
N THR A 65 20.89 17.70 5.59
CA THR A 65 21.81 17.49 4.44
C THR A 65 21.59 18.57 3.38
N ASP A 66 22.60 18.76 2.52
CA ASP A 66 22.47 19.63 1.35
C ASP A 66 21.98 18.88 0.10
N LEU A 67 21.42 17.67 0.26
CA LEU A 67 20.93 16.86 -0.84
C LEU A 67 19.68 17.49 -1.48
N THR A 68 19.65 17.49 -2.79
CA THR A 68 18.44 17.76 -3.55
C THR A 68 17.53 16.53 -3.55
N LEU A 69 16.32 16.65 -3.01
CA LEU A 69 15.39 15.55 -2.78
C LEU A 69 14.20 15.60 -3.74
N THR A 70 13.87 14.47 -4.34
CA THR A 70 12.60 14.34 -5.09
C THR A 70 11.86 13.08 -4.62
N ILE A 71 10.58 13.23 -4.30
CA ILE A 71 9.67 12.11 -4.00
C ILE A 71 8.85 11.82 -5.25
N ALA A 72 8.94 10.60 -5.74
CA ALA A 72 8.13 10.09 -6.83
C ALA A 72 6.95 9.26 -6.30
N THR A 73 5.75 9.53 -6.79
CA THR A 73 4.53 8.80 -6.45
C THR A 73 3.85 8.23 -7.68
N PRO A 74 3.04 7.16 -7.59
CA PRO A 74 2.38 6.59 -8.76
C PRO A 74 1.31 7.50 -9.35
N THR A 75 0.59 8.24 -8.52
CA THR A 75 -0.56 9.07 -8.94
C THR A 75 -0.47 10.50 -8.41
N ARG A 76 -1.23 11.40 -9.04
CA ARG A 76 -1.37 12.80 -8.59
C ARG A 76 -2.00 12.91 -7.20
N ALA A 77 -3.00 12.05 -6.91
CA ALA A 77 -3.64 12.01 -5.60
C ALA A 77 -2.65 11.60 -4.50
N ALA A 78 -1.79 10.61 -4.78
CA ALA A 78 -0.72 10.21 -3.86
C ALA A 78 0.30 11.34 -3.65
N ALA A 79 0.68 12.07 -4.71
CA ALA A 79 1.58 13.22 -4.60
C ALA A 79 1.01 14.33 -3.70
N ASN A 80 -0.27 14.68 -3.89
CA ASN A 80 -0.95 15.64 -3.02
C ASN A 80 -0.95 15.17 -1.56
N SER A 81 -1.34 13.93 -1.32
CA SER A 81 -1.39 13.35 0.05
C SER A 81 -0.03 13.35 0.74
N VAL A 82 1.05 13.03 0.00
CA VAL A 82 2.41 13.06 0.55
C VAL A 82 2.84 14.49 0.88
N ALA A 83 2.61 15.45 -0.03
CA ALA A 83 2.95 16.86 0.19
C ALA A 83 2.20 17.44 1.40
N GLU A 84 0.89 17.18 1.50
CA GLU A 84 0.06 17.61 2.63
C GLU A 84 0.54 17.01 3.96
N ARG A 85 0.93 15.73 3.98
CA ARG A 85 1.46 15.07 5.18
C ARG A 85 2.80 15.66 5.61
N ILE A 86 3.70 15.97 4.67
CA ILE A 86 4.97 16.63 5.00
C ILE A 86 4.70 18.00 5.64
N ALA A 87 3.85 18.83 5.01
CA ALA A 87 3.49 20.14 5.51
C ALA A 87 2.76 20.08 6.86
N ALA A 88 1.94 19.05 7.11
CA ALA A 88 1.26 18.87 8.39
C ALA A 88 2.22 18.46 9.53
N VAL A 89 3.26 17.67 9.21
CA VAL A 89 4.27 17.24 10.20
C VAL A 89 5.27 18.36 10.51
N ASN A 90 5.65 19.15 9.50
CA ASN A 90 6.54 20.29 9.65
C ASN A 90 6.09 21.44 8.72
N GLN A 91 5.50 22.49 9.30
CA GLN A 91 5.01 23.66 8.56
C GLN A 91 6.13 24.54 8.01
N ASP A 92 7.34 24.42 8.54
CA ASP A 92 8.52 25.17 8.11
C ASP A 92 9.29 24.45 6.98
N ALA A 93 8.89 23.23 6.62
CA ALA A 93 9.52 22.50 5.53
C ALA A 93 9.23 23.15 4.17
N SER A 94 10.27 23.31 3.35
CA SER A 94 10.10 23.75 1.95
C SER A 94 9.56 22.58 1.11
N VAL A 95 8.24 22.54 0.91
CA VAL A 95 7.56 21.49 0.13
C VAL A 95 7.13 22.05 -1.21
N VAL A 96 7.57 21.42 -2.27
CA VAL A 96 7.26 21.81 -3.65
C VAL A 96 6.50 20.70 -4.36
N LEU A 97 5.23 20.95 -4.67
CA LEU A 97 4.40 20.05 -5.45
C LEU A 97 4.48 20.43 -6.93
N ALA A 98 5.40 19.79 -7.66
CA ALA A 98 5.71 20.14 -9.04
C ALA A 98 4.91 19.28 -10.04
N MET A 99 3.67 19.70 -10.31
CA MET A 99 2.75 19.05 -11.24
C MET A 99 1.96 20.07 -12.05
N ASN A 100 1.56 19.73 -13.29
CA ASN A 100 0.69 20.56 -14.11
C ASN A 100 -0.76 20.44 -13.64
N GLY A 101 -1.53 21.56 -13.69
CA GLY A 101 -2.97 21.59 -13.43
C GLY A 101 -3.35 21.16 -11.99
N VAL A 102 -2.53 21.51 -11.02
CA VAL A 102 -2.89 21.43 -9.61
C VAL A 102 -3.64 22.71 -9.26
N ASP A 103 -4.87 22.59 -8.78
CA ASP A 103 -5.51 23.69 -8.06
C ASP A 103 -4.65 24.01 -6.85
N ARG A 104 -4.50 25.31 -6.55
CA ARG A 104 -3.63 25.76 -5.46
C ARG A 104 -3.89 24.94 -4.22
N ALA A 105 -2.83 24.31 -3.70
CA ALA A 105 -2.91 23.53 -2.49
C ALA A 105 -3.63 24.32 -1.38
N ALA A 106 -4.43 23.63 -0.62
CA ALA A 106 -5.24 24.21 0.46
C ALA A 106 -4.39 24.83 1.60
N THR A 107 -3.06 24.64 1.58
CA THR A 107 -2.14 25.17 2.58
C THR A 107 -1.12 26.10 1.95
N THR A 108 -0.80 27.19 2.63
CA THR A 108 0.28 28.14 2.26
C THR A 108 1.68 27.53 2.37
N ALA A 109 1.81 26.38 3.01
CA ALA A 109 3.08 25.67 3.22
C ALA A 109 3.55 24.87 1.99
N ILE A 110 2.72 24.70 0.96
CA ILE A 110 3.08 23.93 -0.23
C ILE A 110 3.20 24.89 -1.42
N HIS A 111 4.40 24.95 -1.99
CA HIS A 111 4.64 25.71 -3.21
C HIS A 111 4.26 24.89 -4.45
N THR A 112 3.42 25.45 -5.33
CA THR A 112 2.99 24.81 -6.58
C THR A 112 3.41 25.67 -7.78
N PRO A 113 4.59 25.39 -8.39
CA PRO A 113 5.14 26.22 -9.47
C PRO A 113 4.35 26.11 -10.78
N GLY A 114 3.35 25.25 -10.89
CA GLY A 114 2.48 25.13 -12.05
C GLY A 114 3.11 24.45 -13.27
N ASN A 115 4.35 23.97 -13.17
CA ASN A 115 4.98 23.21 -14.24
C ASN A 115 5.74 22.00 -13.70
N GLY A 116 5.77 20.91 -14.46
CA GLY A 116 6.48 19.68 -14.10
C GLY A 116 8.01 19.74 -14.25
N SER A 117 8.58 20.85 -14.73
CA SER A 117 10.02 21.03 -14.98
C SER A 117 10.75 21.72 -13.83
N PHE A 118 10.08 22.00 -12.72
CA PHE A 118 10.70 22.59 -11.52
C PHE A 118 11.83 21.71 -11.01
N GLN A 119 12.95 22.33 -10.67
CA GLN A 119 14.09 21.72 -9.97
C GLN A 119 14.14 22.30 -8.56
N GLY A 120 14.27 21.42 -7.55
CA GLY A 120 14.50 21.85 -6.18
C GLY A 120 15.94 22.30 -5.94
N GLU A 121 16.11 23.13 -4.95
CA GLU A 121 17.40 23.48 -4.37
C GLU A 121 17.65 22.58 -3.14
N ALA A 122 18.83 22.69 -2.54
CA ALA A 122 19.15 22.03 -1.27
C ALA A 122 18.16 22.48 -0.19
N GLY A 123 17.60 21.51 0.54
CA GLY A 123 16.56 21.74 1.55
C GLY A 123 15.12 21.69 1.03
N ASP A 124 14.90 21.76 -0.30
CA ASP A 124 13.57 21.58 -0.87
C ASP A 124 13.18 20.08 -0.92
N ILE A 125 11.94 19.78 -0.57
CA ILE A 125 11.32 18.46 -0.76
C ILE A 125 10.37 18.55 -1.95
N VAL A 126 10.85 18.13 -3.12
CA VAL A 126 10.07 18.17 -4.36
C VAL A 126 9.22 16.92 -4.50
N VAL A 127 7.92 17.06 -4.68
CA VAL A 127 6.99 15.92 -4.89
C VAL A 127 6.48 15.95 -6.32
N LYS A 128 6.61 14.82 -7.02
CA LYS A 128 6.19 14.61 -8.42
C LYS A 128 5.56 13.25 -8.63
N THR A 129 4.89 13.07 -9.74
CA THR A 129 4.52 11.72 -10.19
C THR A 129 5.67 11.04 -10.93
N MET A 130 5.77 9.72 -10.84
CA MET A 130 6.74 8.91 -11.58
C MET A 130 6.70 9.21 -13.09
N ALA A 131 5.50 9.29 -13.67
CA ALA A 131 5.33 9.60 -15.09
C ALA A 131 5.87 11.00 -15.47
N SER A 132 5.68 12.00 -14.61
CA SER A 132 6.22 13.36 -14.84
C SER A 132 7.74 13.37 -14.84
N LEU A 133 8.38 12.59 -13.97
CA LEU A 133 9.84 12.47 -13.93
C LEU A 133 10.40 11.77 -15.17
N GLY A 134 9.73 10.70 -15.63
CA GLY A 134 10.15 9.96 -16.82
C GLY A 134 10.10 10.78 -18.12
N MET A 135 9.21 11.77 -18.20
CA MET A 135 9.09 12.67 -19.36
C MET A 135 10.01 13.91 -19.29
N GLY A 136 10.56 14.21 -18.11
CA GLY A 136 11.34 15.41 -17.87
C GLY A 136 12.82 15.25 -18.25
N THR A 137 13.39 16.22 -18.97
CA THR A 137 14.82 16.24 -19.31
C THR A 137 15.71 16.96 -18.30
N LYS A 138 15.13 17.61 -17.29
CA LYS A 138 15.84 18.54 -16.40
C LYS A 138 15.61 18.34 -14.90
N SER A 139 14.87 17.32 -14.48
CA SER A 139 14.72 17.07 -13.05
C SER A 139 15.96 16.36 -12.53
N ARG A 140 16.83 17.09 -11.85
CA ARG A 140 18.01 16.52 -11.20
C ARG A 140 17.73 16.49 -9.69
N ALA A 141 17.74 15.31 -9.11
CA ALA A 141 17.75 15.12 -7.68
C ALA A 141 18.89 14.15 -7.35
N GLU A 142 19.69 14.47 -6.34
CA GLU A 142 20.74 13.55 -5.88
C GLU A 142 20.11 12.31 -5.27
N LEU A 143 19.00 12.48 -4.55
CA LEU A 143 18.21 11.37 -4.02
C LEU A 143 16.76 11.38 -4.58
N LEU A 144 16.40 10.28 -5.21
CA LEU A 144 15.02 9.98 -5.57
C LEU A 144 14.40 9.03 -4.54
N ILE A 145 13.36 9.47 -3.86
CA ILE A 145 12.55 8.63 -2.96
C ILE A 145 11.31 8.18 -3.73
N VAL A 146 11.05 6.88 -3.80
CA VAL A 146 9.91 6.31 -4.55
C VAL A 146 8.91 5.73 -3.59
N ASP A 147 7.71 6.31 -3.53
CA ASP A 147 6.57 5.76 -2.79
C ASP A 147 5.83 4.72 -3.64
N GLU A 148 5.27 3.70 -3.00
CA GLU A 148 4.59 2.57 -3.64
C GLU A 148 5.43 1.96 -4.79
N ALA A 149 6.72 1.74 -4.54
CA ALA A 149 7.71 1.39 -5.55
C ALA A 149 7.37 0.10 -6.32
N TYR A 150 6.67 -0.86 -5.70
CA TYR A 150 6.23 -2.10 -6.35
C TYR A 150 5.13 -1.90 -7.40
N GLN A 151 4.50 -0.72 -7.45
CA GLN A 151 3.58 -0.35 -8.52
C GLN A 151 4.29 0.21 -9.77
N SER A 152 5.61 0.32 -9.73
CA SER A 152 6.41 0.86 -10.84
C SER A 152 7.18 -0.23 -11.55
N THR A 153 7.18 -0.19 -12.88
CA THR A 153 8.08 -1.02 -13.69
C THR A 153 9.52 -0.53 -13.56
N PHE A 154 10.49 -1.43 -13.82
CA PHE A 154 11.89 -1.06 -13.85
C PHE A 154 12.18 0.02 -14.92
N ALA A 155 11.52 -0.06 -16.09
CA ALA A 155 11.66 0.96 -17.13
C ALA A 155 11.19 2.34 -16.66
N ALA A 156 10.06 2.41 -15.93
CA ALA A 156 9.55 3.67 -15.39
C ALA A 156 10.50 4.26 -14.34
N LEU A 157 11.03 3.42 -13.44
CA LEU A 157 12.03 3.83 -12.46
C LEU A 157 13.31 4.32 -13.15
N ALA A 158 13.84 3.57 -14.12
CA ALA A 158 15.06 3.95 -14.84
C ALA A 158 14.92 5.29 -15.57
N ALA A 159 13.75 5.55 -16.14
CA ALA A 159 13.44 6.84 -16.76
C ALA A 159 13.37 7.99 -15.73
N ALA A 160 12.74 7.76 -14.58
CA ALA A 160 12.59 8.76 -13.53
C ALA A 160 13.91 9.03 -12.80
N ALA A 161 14.73 8.00 -12.56
CA ALA A 161 16.00 8.07 -11.84
C ALA A 161 17.19 8.49 -12.72
N LYS A 162 16.99 8.78 -13.99
CA LYS A 162 18.05 9.05 -14.98
C LYS A 162 19.08 10.10 -14.53
N SER A 163 18.65 11.04 -13.69
CA SER A 163 19.50 12.14 -13.18
C SER A 163 19.73 12.05 -11.67
N SER A 164 19.42 10.92 -11.04
CA SER A 164 19.59 10.71 -9.61
C SER A 164 20.82 9.82 -9.34
N GLU A 165 21.53 10.11 -8.27
CA GLU A 165 22.70 9.35 -7.85
C GLU A 165 22.30 8.18 -6.95
N GLN A 166 21.22 8.38 -6.16
CA GLN A 166 20.70 7.41 -5.21
C GLN A 166 19.19 7.27 -5.36
N VAL A 167 18.68 6.07 -5.09
CA VAL A 167 17.25 5.76 -5.06
C VAL A 167 16.90 5.06 -3.75
N LEU A 168 15.93 5.61 -3.02
CA LEU A 168 15.30 4.99 -1.86
C LEU A 168 13.88 4.56 -2.27
N MET A 169 13.63 3.28 -2.36
CA MET A 169 12.33 2.70 -2.73
C MET A 169 11.60 2.19 -1.50
N VAL A 170 10.34 2.60 -1.34
CA VAL A 170 9.47 2.11 -0.26
C VAL A 170 8.21 1.53 -0.89
N GLY A 171 7.83 0.31 -0.52
CA GLY A 171 6.64 -0.31 -1.07
C GLY A 171 6.31 -1.66 -0.46
N ASP A 172 5.23 -2.26 -0.93
CA ASP A 172 4.71 -3.52 -0.43
C ASP A 172 4.86 -4.61 -1.50
N PRO A 173 5.76 -5.60 -1.29
CA PRO A 173 5.99 -6.66 -2.26
C PRO A 173 4.78 -7.59 -2.44
N GLY A 174 3.91 -7.69 -1.42
CA GLY A 174 2.71 -8.52 -1.46
C GLY A 174 1.55 -7.89 -2.22
N GLN A 175 1.59 -6.60 -2.58
CA GLN A 175 0.50 -5.93 -3.27
C GLN A 175 0.58 -6.04 -4.80
N ILE A 176 -0.47 -5.52 -5.46
CA ILE A 176 -0.61 -5.56 -6.91
C ILE A 176 0.52 -4.79 -7.57
N GLY A 177 1.20 -5.44 -8.51
CA GLY A 177 2.25 -4.83 -9.34
C GLY A 177 1.69 -4.02 -10.52
N PRO A 178 2.59 -3.43 -11.34
CA PRO A 178 2.20 -2.70 -12.52
C PRO A 178 1.58 -3.64 -13.56
N VAL A 179 0.56 -3.16 -14.27
CA VAL A 179 -0.05 -3.89 -15.37
C VAL A 179 0.76 -3.65 -16.64
N THR A 180 1.26 -4.72 -17.26
CA THR A 180 1.95 -4.67 -18.55
C THR A 180 1.07 -5.32 -19.60
N THR A 181 0.71 -4.58 -20.65
CA THR A 181 -0.14 -5.05 -21.75
C THR A 181 0.64 -5.36 -23.03
N ALA A 182 1.93 -5.01 -23.06
CA ALA A 182 2.82 -5.29 -24.18
C ALA A 182 3.34 -6.73 -24.10
N ASP A 183 3.69 -7.31 -25.28
CA ASP A 183 4.43 -8.57 -25.33
C ASP A 183 5.82 -8.37 -24.73
N THR A 184 6.13 -9.10 -23.68
CA THR A 184 7.38 -9.04 -22.94
C THR A 184 8.29 -10.25 -23.15
N SER A 185 7.91 -11.19 -23.99
CA SER A 185 8.62 -12.44 -24.23
C SER A 185 10.09 -12.27 -24.64
N ILE A 186 10.41 -11.17 -25.35
CA ILE A 186 11.77 -10.83 -25.72
C ILE A 186 12.70 -10.50 -24.53
N PHE A 187 12.14 -10.31 -23.34
CA PHE A 187 12.88 -9.95 -22.13
C PHE A 187 12.91 -11.06 -21.07
N GLU A 188 12.42 -12.27 -21.37
CA GLU A 188 12.36 -13.39 -20.41
C GLU A 188 13.73 -13.74 -19.84
N ASP A 189 14.79 -13.72 -20.65
CA ASP A 189 16.17 -13.99 -20.23
C ASP A 189 16.93 -12.73 -19.77
N SER A 190 16.25 -11.57 -19.68
CA SER A 190 16.93 -10.33 -19.29
C SER A 190 17.18 -10.29 -17.79
N GLN A 191 18.44 -10.00 -17.39
CA GLN A 191 18.78 -9.72 -15.99
C GLN A 191 18.01 -8.50 -15.44
N TYR A 192 17.64 -7.56 -16.30
CA TYR A 192 16.91 -6.34 -15.94
C TYR A 192 15.66 -6.20 -16.82
N PRO A 193 14.63 -7.04 -16.64
CA PRO A 193 13.44 -7.00 -17.47
C PRO A 193 12.71 -5.66 -17.26
N PRO A 194 12.47 -4.87 -18.33
CA PRO A 194 11.93 -3.52 -18.22
C PRO A 194 10.52 -3.48 -17.66
N HIS A 195 9.76 -4.55 -17.81
CA HIS A 195 8.38 -4.72 -17.32
C HIS A 195 8.32 -5.20 -15.87
N GLY A 196 9.41 -5.76 -15.32
CA GLY A 196 9.47 -6.25 -13.95
C GLY A 196 9.25 -5.13 -12.92
N ARG A 197 8.73 -5.51 -11.74
CA ARG A 197 8.58 -4.56 -10.63
C ARG A 197 9.97 -4.04 -10.22
N ALA A 198 10.12 -2.73 -10.17
CA ALA A 198 11.42 -2.09 -9.98
C ALA A 198 12.22 -2.61 -8.76
N PRO A 199 11.63 -2.79 -7.56
CA PRO A 199 12.36 -3.35 -6.43
C PRO A 199 12.82 -4.80 -6.66
N ASP A 200 12.00 -5.66 -7.29
CA ASP A 200 12.36 -7.06 -7.54
C ASP A 200 13.54 -7.17 -8.51
N VAL A 201 13.55 -6.35 -9.55
CA VAL A 201 14.65 -6.32 -10.52
C VAL A 201 15.96 -5.85 -9.86
N LEU A 202 15.89 -4.92 -8.91
CA LEU A 202 17.06 -4.30 -8.31
C LEU A 202 17.54 -4.96 -7.01
N ARG A 203 16.73 -5.78 -6.32
CA ARG A 203 17.07 -6.32 -5.00
C ARG A 203 18.35 -7.16 -4.97
N ASN A 204 18.68 -7.82 -6.07
CA ASN A 204 19.88 -8.64 -6.19
C ASN A 204 21.08 -7.85 -6.75
N HIS A 205 20.93 -6.55 -7.04
CA HIS A 205 22.05 -5.74 -7.53
C HIS A 205 23.08 -5.54 -6.40
N PRO A 206 24.41 -5.63 -6.68
CA PRO A 206 25.45 -5.49 -5.65
C PRO A 206 25.41 -4.18 -4.85
N SER A 207 24.86 -3.11 -5.43
CA SER A 207 24.68 -1.81 -4.76
C SER A 207 23.37 -1.72 -3.99
N ALA A 208 22.52 -2.73 -4.02
CA ALA A 208 21.24 -2.68 -3.33
C ALA A 208 21.37 -3.08 -1.85
N ARG A 209 20.57 -2.45 -1.03
CA ARG A 209 20.30 -2.85 0.36
C ARG A 209 18.81 -3.00 0.56
N VAL A 210 18.37 -4.15 1.03
CA VAL A 210 16.97 -4.41 1.38
C VAL A 210 16.81 -4.32 2.89
N LEU A 211 15.80 -3.59 3.33
CA LEU A 211 15.35 -3.43 4.71
C LEU A 211 13.87 -3.83 4.78
N HIS A 212 13.42 -4.34 5.92
CA HIS A 212 12.02 -4.73 6.10
C HIS A 212 11.40 -3.99 7.26
N LEU A 213 10.16 -3.49 7.09
CA LEU A 213 9.34 -3.00 8.20
C LEU A 213 8.73 -4.19 8.93
N PRO A 214 9.02 -4.38 10.23
CA PRO A 214 8.67 -5.60 10.93
C PRO A 214 7.26 -5.60 11.52
N THR A 215 6.49 -4.53 11.38
CA THR A 215 5.25 -4.36 12.14
C THR A 215 4.13 -3.76 11.29
N SER A 216 2.95 -4.36 11.34
CA SER A 216 1.70 -3.79 10.81
C SER A 216 0.90 -3.14 11.96
N TYR A 217 0.59 -1.86 11.84
CA TYR A 217 -0.26 -1.13 12.79
C TYR A 217 -1.75 -1.11 12.38
N ARG A 218 -2.08 -1.79 11.30
CA ARG A 218 -3.46 -1.91 10.79
C ARG A 218 -4.06 -3.27 11.08
N LEU A 219 -3.32 -4.32 10.78
CA LEU A 219 -3.79 -5.70 10.79
C LEU A 219 -3.57 -6.33 12.16
N GLY A 220 -4.54 -7.08 12.64
CA GLY A 220 -4.37 -7.92 13.81
C GLY A 220 -3.53 -9.16 13.52
N GLN A 221 -3.20 -9.92 14.55
CA GLN A 221 -2.27 -11.03 14.42
C GLN A 221 -2.84 -12.15 13.53
N ARG A 222 -4.13 -12.44 13.60
CA ARG A 222 -4.77 -13.45 12.73
C ARG A 222 -4.62 -13.12 11.24
N THR A 223 -4.78 -11.85 10.89
CA THR A 223 -4.58 -11.42 9.49
C THR A 223 -3.11 -11.45 9.10
N VAL A 224 -2.21 -11.03 9.98
CA VAL A 224 -0.77 -11.12 9.75
C VAL A 224 -0.37 -12.57 9.46
N ASP A 225 -0.80 -13.51 10.30
CA ASP A 225 -0.53 -14.93 10.12
C ASP A 225 -1.11 -15.47 8.80
N ALA A 226 -2.33 -15.01 8.45
CA ALA A 226 -2.99 -15.43 7.22
C ALA A 226 -2.25 -14.99 5.95
N ILE A 227 -1.71 -13.77 5.92
CA ILE A 227 -1.07 -13.23 4.70
C ILE A 227 0.46 -13.37 4.69
N THR A 228 1.09 -13.77 5.78
CA THR A 228 2.56 -13.99 5.85
C THR A 228 3.09 -14.89 4.72
N PRO A 229 2.39 -15.95 4.25
CA PRO A 229 2.84 -16.72 3.10
C PRO A 229 3.09 -15.93 1.80
N LEU A 230 2.55 -14.72 1.70
CA LEU A 230 2.78 -13.82 0.55
C LEU A 230 4.11 -13.07 0.59
N TYR A 231 4.88 -13.19 1.69
CA TYR A 231 6.10 -12.43 1.94
C TYR A 231 7.29 -13.37 2.16
N ASP A 232 8.47 -12.90 1.76
CA ASP A 232 9.74 -13.59 2.01
C ASP A 232 10.39 -13.16 3.34
N PHE A 233 9.66 -12.41 4.16
CA PHE A 233 10.06 -11.98 5.51
C PHE A 233 8.87 -12.03 6.46
N THR A 234 9.16 -12.13 7.75
CA THR A 234 8.13 -12.13 8.81
C THR A 234 7.89 -10.74 9.35
N PHE A 235 6.67 -10.49 9.78
CA PHE A 235 6.25 -9.27 10.45
C PHE A 235 5.16 -9.60 11.47
N ASP A 236 4.98 -8.72 12.44
CA ASP A 236 4.04 -8.90 13.55
C ASP A 236 2.96 -7.83 13.55
N SER A 237 1.88 -8.07 14.27
CA SER A 237 0.87 -7.07 14.56
C SER A 237 1.34 -6.13 15.67
N GLY A 238 1.35 -4.83 15.39
CA GLY A 238 1.40 -3.74 16.38
C GLY A 238 0.07 -2.99 16.41
N ARG A 239 -1.00 -3.61 15.89
CA ARG A 239 -2.33 -3.00 15.85
C ARG A 239 -2.83 -2.76 17.28
N PRO A 240 -3.31 -1.55 17.57
CA PRO A 240 -4.07 -1.31 18.79
C PRO A 240 -5.30 -2.22 18.85
N ASP A 241 -5.84 -2.45 20.05
CA ASP A 241 -7.04 -3.25 20.22
C ASP A 241 -8.24 -2.62 19.51
N ARG A 242 -8.72 -3.30 18.48
CA ARG A 242 -9.87 -2.88 17.64
C ARG A 242 -10.71 -4.09 17.32
N SER A 243 -12.01 -3.96 17.51
CA SER A 243 -12.95 -5.05 17.24
C SER A 243 -14.31 -4.52 16.79
N VAL A 244 -15.05 -5.35 16.08
CA VAL A 244 -16.49 -5.15 15.84
C VAL A 244 -17.25 -6.06 16.81
N ALA A 245 -18.20 -5.50 17.53
CA ALA A 245 -18.95 -6.23 18.57
C ALA A 245 -19.62 -7.49 18.01
N GLY A 246 -19.35 -8.63 18.65
CA GLY A 246 -19.89 -9.92 18.26
C GLY A 246 -19.20 -10.58 17.06
N HIS A 247 -18.03 -10.04 16.62
CA HIS A 247 -17.28 -10.58 15.50
C HIS A 247 -15.80 -10.77 15.85
N GLU A 248 -15.23 -11.85 15.32
CA GLU A 248 -13.78 -12.11 15.33
C GLU A 248 -13.06 -11.16 14.32
N GLU A 249 -11.73 -11.11 14.38
CA GLU A 249 -10.95 -10.35 13.41
C GLU A 249 -11.17 -10.84 11.96
N ILE A 250 -11.20 -12.16 11.77
CA ILE A 250 -11.50 -12.82 10.50
C ILE A 250 -12.61 -13.84 10.72
N GLU A 251 -13.61 -13.81 9.87
CA GLU A 251 -14.65 -14.83 9.75
C GLU A 251 -14.76 -15.29 8.29
N ALA A 252 -14.76 -16.59 8.07
CA ALA A 252 -15.04 -17.16 6.76
C ALA A 252 -16.51 -17.52 6.62
N VAL A 253 -17.08 -17.21 5.45
CA VAL A 253 -18.46 -17.54 5.11
C VAL A 253 -18.48 -18.27 3.78
N GLN A 254 -18.77 -19.57 3.84
CA GLN A 254 -18.99 -20.35 2.62
C GLN A 254 -20.36 -20.05 2.04
N MET A 255 -20.40 -19.61 0.79
CA MET A 255 -21.64 -19.39 0.06
C MET A 255 -21.69 -20.32 -1.16
N SER A 256 -22.81 -20.99 -1.32
CA SER A 256 -23.07 -21.89 -2.47
C SER A 256 -24.37 -21.44 -3.13
N HIS A 257 -24.24 -20.85 -4.30
CA HIS A 257 -25.36 -20.34 -5.08
C HIS A 257 -25.37 -20.90 -6.48
N PRO A 258 -26.57 -21.14 -7.04
CA PRO A 258 -26.71 -21.62 -8.43
C PRO A 258 -26.29 -20.57 -9.45
N GLY A 259 -26.11 -19.31 -9.04
CA GLY A 259 -25.68 -18.22 -9.90
C GLY A 259 -25.17 -17.00 -9.14
N PRO A 260 -24.49 -16.10 -9.83
CA PRO A 260 -23.84 -14.94 -9.19
C PRO A 260 -24.81 -13.93 -8.60
N VAL A 261 -26.04 -13.86 -9.08
CA VAL A 261 -27.04 -12.87 -8.62
C VAL A 261 -27.40 -13.06 -7.16
N ASP A 262 -27.62 -14.31 -6.74
CA ASP A 262 -27.94 -14.64 -5.35
C ASP A 262 -26.76 -14.37 -4.42
N LEU A 263 -25.53 -14.70 -4.88
CA LEU A 263 -24.30 -14.36 -4.18
C LEU A 263 -24.19 -12.84 -3.95
N TYR A 264 -24.46 -12.02 -4.97
CA TYR A 264 -24.37 -10.56 -4.86
C TYR A 264 -25.40 -10.00 -3.87
N ALA A 265 -26.61 -10.57 -3.86
CA ALA A 265 -27.65 -10.18 -2.94
C ALA A 265 -27.29 -10.52 -1.48
N ASP A 266 -26.71 -11.71 -1.24
CA ASP A 266 -26.29 -12.13 0.11
C ASP A 266 -25.08 -11.32 0.60
N VAL A 267 -24.09 -11.07 -0.25
CA VAL A 267 -22.96 -10.20 0.07
C VAL A 267 -23.42 -8.79 0.41
N ALA A 268 -24.37 -8.22 -0.33
CA ALA A 268 -24.92 -6.90 -0.06
C ALA A 268 -25.66 -6.86 1.31
N ARG A 269 -26.45 -7.87 1.63
CA ARG A 269 -27.12 -8.00 2.93
C ARG A 269 -26.12 -8.16 4.07
N LEU A 270 -25.10 -8.98 3.88
CA LEU A 270 -24.02 -9.20 4.84
C LEU A 270 -23.27 -7.89 5.12
N ALA A 271 -22.84 -7.17 4.09
CA ALA A 271 -22.16 -5.88 4.24
C ALA A 271 -23.05 -4.85 4.95
N HIS A 272 -24.33 -4.76 4.58
CA HIS A 272 -25.29 -3.86 5.21
C HIS A 272 -25.53 -4.19 6.69
N SER A 273 -25.45 -5.47 7.09
CA SER A 273 -25.65 -5.90 8.47
C SER A 273 -24.60 -5.38 9.46
N PHE A 274 -23.46 -4.89 8.98
CA PHE A 274 -22.44 -4.25 9.84
C PHE A 274 -22.80 -2.81 10.22
N VAL A 275 -23.64 -2.14 9.43
CA VAL A 275 -24.05 -0.76 9.73
C VAL A 275 -24.83 -0.71 11.02
N GLY A 276 -24.42 0.15 11.96
CA GLY A 276 -25.00 0.27 13.29
C GLY A 276 -24.41 -0.67 14.35
N LYS A 277 -23.58 -1.67 13.98
CA LYS A 277 -22.84 -2.46 14.98
C LYS A 277 -21.77 -1.60 15.65
N GLU A 278 -21.51 -1.87 16.93
CA GLU A 278 -20.48 -1.16 17.68
C GLU A 278 -19.08 -1.56 17.19
N VAL A 279 -18.24 -0.57 16.92
CA VAL A 279 -16.79 -0.75 16.73
C VAL A 279 -16.06 -0.16 17.92
N ASN A 280 -15.20 -0.96 18.53
CA ASN A 280 -14.28 -0.52 19.57
C ASN A 280 -12.95 -0.10 18.93
N THR A 281 -12.44 1.06 19.31
CA THR A 281 -11.17 1.62 18.86
C THR A 281 -10.42 2.23 20.02
N GLU A 282 -9.21 2.68 19.82
CA GLU A 282 -8.40 3.44 20.80
C GLU A 282 -9.12 4.70 21.29
N ASP A 283 -9.93 5.32 20.42
CA ASP A 283 -10.68 6.55 20.71
C ASP A 283 -12.03 6.29 21.40
N GLY A 284 -12.38 5.03 21.65
CA GLY A 284 -13.63 4.60 22.27
C GLY A 284 -14.50 3.76 21.34
N SER A 285 -15.75 3.51 21.80
CA SER A 285 -16.74 2.73 21.06
C SER A 285 -17.74 3.64 20.35
N ARG A 286 -18.09 3.30 19.12
CA ARG A 286 -19.13 3.98 18.33
C ARG A 286 -19.80 3.04 17.34
N PRO A 287 -21.03 3.35 16.89
CA PRO A 287 -21.64 2.58 15.81
C PRO A 287 -20.90 2.77 14.49
N LEU A 288 -20.79 1.69 13.70
CA LEU A 288 -20.31 1.71 12.33
C LEU A 288 -21.32 2.46 11.45
N THR A 289 -20.82 3.35 10.64
CA THR A 289 -21.58 4.02 9.58
C THR A 289 -21.38 3.30 8.24
N THR A 290 -22.15 3.66 7.23
CA THR A 290 -21.96 3.11 5.88
C THR A 290 -20.57 3.38 5.32
N SER A 291 -19.90 4.48 5.69
CA SER A 291 -18.54 4.81 5.26
C SER A 291 -17.45 3.96 5.94
N ASP A 292 -17.78 3.26 7.01
CA ASP A 292 -16.87 2.35 7.72
C ASP A 292 -16.87 0.94 7.13
N VAL A 293 -17.78 0.65 6.19
CA VAL A 293 -17.96 -0.67 5.58
C VAL A 293 -17.55 -0.66 4.11
N CYS A 294 -16.87 -1.72 3.70
CA CYS A 294 -16.43 -1.89 2.32
C CYS A 294 -16.67 -3.32 1.84
N VAL A 295 -17.00 -3.46 0.54
CA VAL A 295 -17.00 -4.75 -0.15
C VAL A 295 -15.89 -4.76 -1.20
N VAL A 296 -14.99 -5.73 -1.10
CA VAL A 296 -13.96 -6.00 -2.11
C VAL A 296 -14.45 -7.16 -2.96
N ALA A 297 -14.73 -6.90 -4.23
CA ALA A 297 -15.24 -7.89 -5.18
C ALA A 297 -14.17 -8.34 -6.17
N GLY A 298 -14.34 -9.52 -6.75
CA GLY A 298 -13.38 -10.12 -7.67
C GLY A 298 -13.25 -9.37 -8.99
N ASP A 299 -14.37 -8.84 -9.52
CA ASP A 299 -14.42 -8.17 -10.81
C ASP A 299 -15.47 -7.05 -10.86
N ASN A 300 -15.52 -6.31 -11.98
CA ASN A 300 -16.44 -5.19 -12.16
C ASN A 300 -17.92 -5.63 -12.27
N MET A 301 -18.21 -6.83 -12.70
CA MET A 301 -19.59 -7.34 -12.79
C MET A 301 -20.13 -7.58 -11.37
N ALA A 302 -19.35 -8.20 -10.51
CA ALA A 302 -19.67 -8.37 -9.10
C ALA A 302 -19.80 -7.00 -8.37
N VAL A 303 -18.90 -6.05 -8.65
CA VAL A 303 -19.02 -4.67 -8.11
C VAL A 303 -20.37 -4.06 -8.47
N ASN A 304 -20.77 -4.11 -9.74
CA ASN A 304 -22.01 -3.49 -10.19
C ASN A 304 -23.24 -4.22 -9.62
N GLY A 305 -23.21 -5.55 -9.57
CA GLY A 305 -24.28 -6.37 -9.00
C GLY A 305 -24.50 -6.08 -7.51
N ILE A 306 -23.42 -6.11 -6.72
CA ILE A 306 -23.49 -5.84 -5.28
C ILE A 306 -23.92 -4.39 -5.00
N ALA A 307 -23.38 -3.40 -5.75
CA ALA A 307 -23.79 -2.00 -5.62
C ALA A 307 -25.27 -1.80 -5.96
N GLY A 308 -25.79 -2.52 -6.95
CA GLY A 308 -27.21 -2.52 -7.28
C GLY A 308 -28.09 -2.99 -6.12
N PHE A 309 -27.73 -4.09 -5.46
CA PHE A 309 -28.45 -4.57 -4.27
C PHE A 309 -28.32 -3.63 -3.08
N LEU A 310 -27.13 -3.09 -2.82
CA LEU A 310 -26.93 -2.07 -1.77
C LEU A 310 -27.76 -0.80 -2.01
N SER A 311 -27.97 -0.43 -3.27
CA SER A 311 -28.85 0.69 -3.62
C SER A 311 -30.30 0.41 -3.23
N THR A 312 -30.79 -0.83 -3.39
CA THR A 312 -32.16 -1.21 -2.96
C THR A 312 -32.31 -1.18 -1.43
N LEU A 313 -31.20 -1.34 -0.69
CA LEU A 313 -31.14 -1.24 0.76
C LEU A 313 -30.92 0.20 1.26
N GLY A 314 -30.79 1.18 0.35
CA GLY A 314 -30.47 2.58 0.69
C GLY A 314 -29.05 2.78 1.24
N ALA A 315 -28.14 1.84 1.03
CA ALA A 315 -26.80 1.83 1.61
C ALA A 315 -25.69 2.25 0.62
N TYR A 316 -25.96 2.31 -0.67
CA TYR A 316 -25.02 2.78 -1.69
C TYR A 316 -25.32 4.25 -2.05
N PRO A 317 -24.33 5.15 -2.26
CA PRO A 317 -22.88 4.87 -2.28
C PRO A 317 -22.19 4.92 -0.89
N GLY A 318 -22.92 4.98 0.21
CA GLY A 318 -22.32 5.07 1.54
C GLY A 318 -21.36 3.89 1.83
N ILE A 319 -21.83 2.64 1.60
CA ILE A 319 -20.94 1.46 1.62
C ILE A 319 -20.12 1.46 0.32
N THR A 320 -18.80 1.46 0.47
CA THR A 320 -17.88 1.42 -0.67
C THR A 320 -17.85 0.01 -1.29
N VAL A 321 -17.97 -0.09 -2.62
CA VAL A 321 -17.80 -1.35 -3.35
C VAL A 321 -16.77 -1.16 -4.46
N GLY A 322 -15.81 -2.07 -4.57
CA GLY A 322 -14.79 -1.98 -5.61
C GLY A 322 -13.98 -3.26 -5.79
N THR A 323 -13.19 -3.31 -6.86
CA THR A 323 -12.18 -4.36 -7.05
C THR A 323 -10.95 -4.09 -6.20
N ALA A 324 -10.12 -5.13 -5.98
CA ALA A 324 -8.85 -4.99 -5.27
C ALA A 324 -7.98 -3.86 -5.85
N ASP A 325 -7.88 -3.78 -7.17
CA ASP A 325 -7.10 -2.74 -7.88
C ASP A 325 -7.60 -1.32 -7.54
N ARG A 326 -8.92 -1.12 -7.51
CA ARG A 326 -9.53 0.19 -7.25
C ARG A 326 -9.46 0.60 -5.78
N LEU A 327 -9.48 -0.38 -4.87
CA LEU A 327 -9.50 -0.15 -3.42
C LEU A 327 -8.09 -0.19 -2.80
N GLN A 328 -7.06 -0.36 -3.62
CA GLN A 328 -5.68 -0.30 -3.16
C GLN A 328 -5.40 1.05 -2.46
N GLY A 329 -4.76 1.03 -1.29
CA GLY A 329 -4.50 2.20 -0.46
C GLY A 329 -5.63 2.55 0.52
N GLY A 330 -6.89 2.13 0.28
CA GLY A 330 -8.02 2.36 1.19
C GLY A 330 -7.98 1.48 2.44
N GLN A 331 -8.80 1.85 3.44
CA GLN A 331 -8.99 1.07 4.66
C GLN A 331 -10.36 1.36 5.29
N TRP A 332 -10.98 0.33 5.89
CA TRP A 332 -12.31 0.38 6.49
C TRP A 332 -12.34 -0.45 7.78
N HIS A 333 -13.25 -0.15 8.68
CA HIS A 333 -13.38 -0.94 9.91
C HIS A 333 -13.89 -2.36 9.63
N ALA A 334 -14.94 -2.50 8.83
CA ALA A 334 -15.49 -3.79 8.42
C ALA A 334 -15.36 -3.97 6.90
N VAL A 335 -14.80 -5.10 6.49
CA VAL A 335 -14.61 -5.46 5.08
C VAL A 335 -15.24 -6.80 4.79
N VAL A 336 -16.04 -6.89 3.75
CA VAL A 336 -16.50 -8.13 3.16
C VAL A 336 -15.72 -8.36 1.86
N ALA A 337 -14.82 -9.33 1.85
CA ALA A 337 -14.04 -9.69 0.68
C ALA A 337 -14.59 -10.95 0.04
N VAL A 338 -14.94 -10.87 -1.23
CA VAL A 338 -15.49 -11.99 -2.01
C VAL A 338 -14.38 -12.63 -2.82
N ASP A 339 -13.98 -13.84 -2.44
CA ASP A 339 -12.96 -14.60 -3.19
C ASP A 339 -13.31 -14.60 -4.68
N PRO A 340 -12.40 -14.24 -5.58
CA PRO A 340 -12.63 -14.28 -7.02
C PRO A 340 -13.09 -15.66 -7.53
N LEU A 341 -12.77 -16.72 -6.79
CA LEU A 341 -13.20 -18.09 -7.10
C LEU A 341 -14.59 -18.44 -6.55
N ALA A 342 -15.24 -17.59 -5.75
CA ALA A 342 -16.51 -17.89 -5.10
C ALA A 342 -17.64 -18.23 -6.09
N SER A 343 -17.61 -17.66 -7.30
CA SER A 343 -18.59 -17.92 -8.35
C SER A 343 -17.93 -18.23 -9.71
N ALA A 344 -16.62 -18.51 -9.72
CA ALA A 344 -15.89 -18.76 -10.94
C ALA A 344 -16.23 -20.15 -11.51
N SER A 345 -16.59 -20.21 -12.79
CA SER A 345 -16.70 -21.46 -13.54
C SER A 345 -15.41 -21.80 -14.29
N THR A 346 -14.54 -20.81 -14.50
CA THR A 346 -13.23 -20.94 -15.13
C THR A 346 -12.21 -20.08 -14.39
N VAL A 347 -10.99 -20.57 -14.29
CA VAL A 347 -9.89 -19.87 -13.63
C VAL A 347 -9.08 -19.10 -14.66
N SER A 348 -8.63 -17.91 -14.29
CA SER A 348 -7.72 -17.08 -15.09
C SER A 348 -6.64 -16.49 -14.18
N ASP A 349 -5.58 -15.91 -14.74
CA ASP A 349 -4.51 -15.22 -14.00
C ASP A 349 -5.05 -14.15 -13.06
N HIS A 350 -6.19 -13.54 -13.42
CA HIS A 350 -6.85 -12.57 -12.57
C HIS A 350 -7.29 -13.16 -11.22
N HIS A 351 -7.86 -14.38 -11.24
CA HIS A 351 -8.31 -15.09 -10.03
C HIS A 351 -7.16 -15.61 -9.18
N LEU A 352 -6.00 -15.82 -9.80
CA LEU A 352 -4.80 -16.39 -9.19
C LEU A 352 -3.77 -15.34 -8.75
N SER A 353 -4.08 -14.06 -8.87
CA SER A 353 -3.16 -12.98 -8.51
C SER A 353 -2.94 -12.89 -6.99
N LEU A 354 -1.74 -13.22 -6.52
CA LEU A 354 -1.33 -13.07 -5.13
C LEU A 354 -1.46 -11.62 -4.64
N GLY A 355 -1.12 -10.65 -5.50
CA GLY A 355 -1.25 -9.24 -5.15
C GLY A 355 -2.70 -8.81 -4.87
N ARG A 356 -3.66 -9.33 -5.65
CA ARG A 356 -5.08 -9.07 -5.40
C ARG A 356 -5.56 -9.75 -4.12
N LEU A 357 -5.15 -11.00 -3.90
CA LEU A 357 -5.43 -11.73 -2.67
C LEU A 357 -4.92 -10.97 -1.43
N CYS A 358 -3.69 -10.47 -1.48
CA CYS A 358 -3.12 -9.63 -0.42
C CYS A 358 -3.96 -8.37 -0.17
N VAL A 359 -4.32 -7.62 -1.23
CA VAL A 359 -5.14 -6.42 -1.10
C VAL A 359 -6.50 -6.76 -0.49
N MET A 360 -7.17 -7.80 -0.97
CA MET A 360 -8.49 -8.23 -0.47
C MET A 360 -8.44 -8.58 1.02
N ALA A 361 -7.42 -9.30 1.45
CA ALA A 361 -7.25 -9.73 2.84
C ALA A 361 -6.78 -8.62 3.78
N SER A 362 -6.33 -7.46 3.30
CA SER A 362 -5.63 -6.44 4.12
C SER A 362 -6.28 -5.05 4.17
N ARG A 363 -7.53 -4.89 3.72
CA ARG A 363 -8.21 -3.57 3.72
C ARG A 363 -8.93 -3.24 5.02
N HIS A 364 -9.20 -4.21 5.87
CA HIS A 364 -9.87 -4.01 7.15
C HIS A 364 -8.95 -3.44 8.24
N MET A 365 -9.56 -2.76 9.20
CA MET A 365 -8.92 -2.30 10.42
C MET A 365 -9.38 -3.11 11.65
N SER A 366 -10.62 -3.59 11.64
CA SER A 366 -11.22 -4.26 12.80
C SER A 366 -11.77 -5.65 12.47
N HIS A 367 -12.42 -5.84 11.31
CA HIS A 367 -13.07 -7.09 10.93
C HIS A 367 -13.00 -7.36 9.43
N LEU A 368 -12.71 -8.62 9.07
CA LEU A 368 -12.77 -9.15 7.72
C LEU A 368 -13.74 -10.34 7.66
N THR A 369 -14.75 -10.25 6.82
CA THR A 369 -15.50 -11.43 6.39
C THR A 369 -14.96 -11.91 5.03
N TRP A 370 -14.41 -13.12 4.99
CA TRP A 370 -13.95 -13.77 3.78
C TRP A 370 -15.05 -14.66 3.20
N VAL A 371 -15.65 -14.27 2.09
CA VAL A 371 -16.70 -15.02 1.39
C VAL A 371 -16.08 -15.88 0.31
N HIS A 372 -16.28 -17.21 0.39
CA HIS A 372 -15.71 -18.16 -0.56
C HIS A 372 -16.75 -19.17 -1.06
N GLY A 373 -16.51 -19.77 -2.22
CA GLY A 373 -17.29 -20.91 -2.75
C GLY A 373 -16.79 -22.24 -2.16
N PRO A 374 -17.54 -23.33 -2.36
CA PRO A 374 -17.12 -24.67 -1.88
C PRO A 374 -15.96 -25.27 -2.68
N ASP A 375 -15.81 -24.88 -3.94
CA ASP A 375 -14.92 -25.54 -4.91
C ASP A 375 -13.58 -24.82 -5.12
N TRP A 376 -13.30 -23.76 -4.36
CA TRP A 376 -12.11 -22.93 -4.58
C TRP A 376 -10.79 -23.74 -4.61
N ARG A 377 -10.68 -24.76 -3.76
CA ARG A 377 -9.49 -25.62 -3.67
C ARG A 377 -9.30 -26.42 -4.96
N SER A 378 -10.33 -27.12 -5.41
CA SER A 378 -10.27 -27.92 -6.64
C SER A 378 -10.05 -27.08 -7.89
N LEU A 379 -10.54 -25.82 -7.89
CA LEU A 379 -10.30 -24.87 -8.97
C LEU A 379 -8.82 -24.47 -9.06
N ILE A 380 -8.14 -24.29 -7.93
CA ILE A 380 -6.71 -23.98 -7.89
C ILE A 380 -5.88 -25.22 -8.23
N ASP A 381 -6.17 -26.37 -7.63
CA ASP A 381 -5.43 -27.62 -7.84
C ASP A 381 -5.48 -28.11 -9.30
N ALA A 382 -6.50 -27.69 -10.05
CA ALA A 382 -6.62 -27.99 -11.49
C ALA A 382 -5.70 -27.10 -12.37
N GLN A 383 -5.00 -26.13 -11.80
CA GLN A 383 -4.09 -25.23 -12.51
C GLN A 383 -2.64 -25.63 -12.25
N GLU A 384 -1.84 -25.68 -13.31
CA GLU A 384 -0.37 -25.82 -13.21
C GLU A 384 0.25 -24.41 -13.15
N VAL A 385 0.16 -23.74 -11.98
CA VAL A 385 0.70 -22.39 -11.80
C VAL A 385 1.73 -22.35 -10.69
N GLU A 386 2.68 -21.46 -10.87
CA GLU A 386 3.64 -21.08 -9.83
C GLU A 386 2.90 -20.46 -8.62
N ASP A 387 3.41 -20.63 -7.41
CA ASP A 387 2.83 -20.10 -6.16
C ASP A 387 1.47 -20.70 -5.71
N THR A 388 1.04 -21.84 -6.26
CA THR A 388 -0.19 -22.57 -5.84
C THR A 388 -0.22 -22.74 -4.31
N ASP A 389 0.88 -23.19 -3.71
CA ASP A 389 0.97 -23.42 -2.25
C ASP A 389 0.72 -22.14 -1.45
N ARG A 390 1.22 -21.00 -1.91
CA ARG A 390 0.98 -19.70 -1.26
C ARG A 390 -0.48 -19.29 -1.34
N MET A 391 -1.10 -19.46 -2.52
CA MET A 391 -2.52 -19.15 -2.73
C MET A 391 -3.44 -19.97 -1.85
N VAL A 392 -3.13 -21.24 -1.72
CA VAL A 392 -3.86 -22.19 -0.87
C VAL A 392 -3.68 -21.84 0.59
N SER A 393 -2.44 -21.69 1.04
CA SER A 393 -2.13 -21.39 2.46
C SER A 393 -2.85 -20.13 2.95
N VAL A 394 -2.89 -19.07 2.13
CA VAL A 394 -3.59 -17.84 2.51
C VAL A 394 -5.09 -18.08 2.68
N ARG A 395 -5.75 -18.80 1.77
CA ARG A 395 -7.18 -19.07 1.86
C ARG A 395 -7.52 -19.95 3.05
N GLU A 396 -6.75 -21.02 3.29
CA GLU A 396 -6.89 -21.88 4.48
C GLU A 396 -6.72 -21.06 5.77
N ASN A 397 -5.72 -20.18 5.83
CA ASN A 397 -5.50 -19.32 6.98
C ASN A 397 -6.62 -18.26 7.17
N LEU A 398 -7.30 -17.86 6.10
CA LEU A 398 -8.51 -17.02 6.17
C LEU A 398 -9.74 -17.82 6.59
N GLY A 399 -9.66 -19.14 6.68
CA GLY A 399 -10.72 -20.03 7.13
C GLY A 399 -11.60 -20.61 6.00
N ALA A 400 -11.15 -20.52 4.73
CA ALA A 400 -11.86 -21.06 3.58
C ALA A 400 -11.71 -22.58 3.45
#